data_1d6a6c55e3e6f3ea3891082be5852ce1
#
_entry.id   1d6a6c55e3e6f3ea3891082be5852ce1
#
_cell.length_a   1.000
_cell.length_b   1.000
_cell.length_c   1.000
_cell.angle_alpha   90.00
_cell.angle_beta   90.00
_cell.angle_gamma   90.00
#
_symmetry.space_group_name_H-M   'P 1'
#
loop_
_entity.id
_entity.type
_entity.pdbx_description
1 polymer ?
#
loop_
_entity_poly.entity_id
_entity_poly.type
_entity_poly.pdbx_seq_one_letter_code
_entity_poly.pdbx_strand_id
1 'polypeptide(L)'
;LLLVFVLAARGAAASAADAVPELLKQVHWGETLQSLLQQFDGAATQLPRSLDFGDSYADVVLHGETIGGAPVVTFFQMDKRTRGLKRIQLERPRRGVNPPALRAISAALQADYGRPDKICLTPVSPIGGYQAAAQEVWVRGTDAISAIYRDTTLQAFEGCLFGVASGYCGLTGQLLVRIDRIGRFGITTRVGEC
;
A
#
# COMPACT_ATOMS: atom_id res chain seq x y z
N LEU A 1 60.65 4.81 9.37
CA LEU A 1 59.38 5.53 9.52
C LEU A 1 58.35 4.91 8.60
N LEU A 2 57.48 4.01 9.11
CA LEU A 2 56.45 3.30 8.33
C LEU A 2 55.18 4.13 8.46
N LEU A 3 54.71 4.68 7.33
CA LEU A 3 53.40 5.35 7.25
C LEU A 3 52.34 4.30 6.98
N VAL A 4 51.48 4.03 7.94
CA VAL A 4 50.27 3.16 7.75
C VAL A 4 49.12 4.06 7.28
N PHE A 5 48.74 3.87 5.98
CA PHE A 5 47.53 4.47 5.44
C PHE A 5 46.35 3.61 5.85
N VAL A 6 45.51 4.13 6.78
CA VAL A 6 44.21 3.56 7.09
C VAL A 6 43.21 4.09 6.05
N LEU A 7 42.88 3.25 5.05
CA LEU A 7 41.75 3.51 4.17
C LEU A 7 40.46 3.26 4.95
N ALA A 8 39.80 4.34 5.38
CA ALA A 8 38.44 4.29 5.87
C ALA A 8 37.49 4.08 4.67
N ALA A 9 37.09 2.82 4.43
CA ALA A 9 36.00 2.52 3.53
C ALA A 9 34.70 3.07 4.12
N ARG A 10 34.30 4.27 3.69
CA ARG A 10 32.93 4.77 3.90
C ARG A 10 32.01 3.95 3.00
N GLY A 11 31.46 2.89 3.55
CA GLY A 11 30.29 2.24 2.96
C GLY A 11 29.16 3.28 2.91
N ALA A 12 28.92 3.86 1.73
CA ALA A 12 27.69 4.57 1.47
C ALA A 12 26.57 3.52 1.56
N ALA A 13 25.86 3.49 2.68
CA ALA A 13 24.55 2.86 2.72
C ALA A 13 23.71 3.60 1.68
N ALA A 14 23.48 2.96 0.53
CA ALA A 14 22.47 3.42 -0.41
C ALA A 14 21.16 3.45 0.39
N SER A 15 20.68 4.66 0.68
CA SER A 15 19.33 4.86 1.16
C SER A 15 18.44 4.29 0.07
N ALA A 16 17.83 3.14 0.32
CA ALA A 16 16.78 2.64 -0.53
C ALA A 16 15.69 3.71 -0.49
N ALA A 17 15.52 4.43 -1.59
CA ALA A 17 14.45 5.43 -1.70
C ALA A 17 13.14 4.70 -1.46
N ASP A 18 12.31 5.25 -0.56
CA ASP A 18 11.03 4.63 -0.28
C ASP A 18 10.12 4.72 -1.50
N ALA A 19 9.43 3.61 -1.81
CA ALA A 19 8.64 3.45 -3.03
C ALA A 19 7.52 4.51 -3.16
N VAL A 20 6.93 4.96 -2.05
CA VAL A 20 5.77 5.86 -2.10
C VAL A 20 6.12 7.23 -2.67
N PRO A 21 7.16 7.94 -2.21
CA PRO A 21 7.54 9.23 -2.81
C PRO A 21 7.96 9.11 -4.27
N GLU A 22 8.65 8.05 -4.64
CA GLU A 22 9.09 7.85 -6.02
C GLU A 22 7.92 7.56 -6.96
N LEU A 23 6.97 6.74 -6.56
CA LEU A 23 5.75 6.49 -7.32
C LEU A 23 4.94 7.77 -7.53
N LEU A 24 4.75 8.57 -6.48
CA LEU A 24 3.99 9.81 -6.56
C LEU A 24 4.65 10.89 -7.45
N LYS A 25 5.96 10.85 -7.62
CA LYS A 25 6.67 11.72 -8.56
C LYS A 25 6.47 11.30 -10.02
N GLN A 26 6.28 10.02 -10.25
CA GLN A 26 6.22 9.46 -11.60
C GLN A 26 4.79 9.41 -12.14
N VAL A 27 3.79 9.06 -11.34
CA VAL A 27 2.40 8.84 -11.80
C VAL A 27 1.56 10.10 -11.84
N HIS A 28 0.59 10.12 -12.76
CA HIS A 28 -0.42 11.16 -12.83
C HIS A 28 -1.82 10.56 -12.70
N TRP A 29 -2.66 11.15 -11.87
CA TRP A 29 -4.02 10.69 -11.69
C TRP A 29 -4.83 10.77 -12.99
N GLY A 30 -5.50 9.69 -13.35
CA GLY A 30 -6.25 9.57 -14.59
C GLY A 30 -5.45 9.00 -15.75
N GLU A 31 -4.17 8.67 -15.56
CA GLU A 31 -3.36 7.99 -16.57
C GLU A 31 -4.00 6.69 -17.03
N THR A 32 -3.75 6.34 -18.30
CA THR A 32 -4.22 5.10 -18.89
C THR A 32 -3.29 3.93 -18.53
N LEU A 33 -3.82 2.71 -18.66
CA LEU A 33 -3.02 1.48 -18.52
C LEU A 33 -1.79 1.49 -19.43
N GLN A 34 -1.94 1.93 -20.67
CA GLN A 34 -0.86 1.95 -21.65
C GLN A 34 0.24 2.94 -21.26
N SER A 35 -0.13 4.11 -20.73
CA SER A 35 0.83 5.10 -20.20
C SER A 35 1.65 4.50 -19.06
N LEU A 36 1.00 3.84 -18.11
CA LEU A 36 1.67 3.19 -16.98
C LEU A 36 2.64 2.08 -17.43
N LEU A 37 2.23 1.26 -18.39
CA LEU A 37 3.11 0.21 -18.94
C LEU A 37 4.34 0.80 -19.65
N GLN A 38 4.19 1.90 -20.37
CA GLN A 38 5.31 2.58 -21.03
C GLN A 38 6.23 3.26 -20.01
N GLN A 39 5.67 3.88 -19.00
CA GLN A 39 6.42 4.61 -17.97
C GLN A 39 7.26 3.68 -17.10
N PHE A 40 6.73 2.52 -16.78
CA PHE A 40 7.41 1.50 -15.96
C PHE A 40 7.91 0.32 -16.81
N ASP A 41 8.35 0.59 -18.04
CA ASP A 41 8.83 -0.43 -18.96
C ASP A 41 9.89 -1.35 -18.32
N GLY A 42 9.69 -2.65 -18.46
CA GLY A 42 10.54 -3.68 -17.84
C GLY A 42 10.31 -3.93 -16.34
N ALA A 43 9.69 -2.98 -15.60
CA ALA A 43 9.37 -3.14 -14.19
C ALA A 43 7.89 -3.51 -13.97
N ALA A 44 7.00 -2.97 -14.82
CA ALA A 44 5.59 -3.28 -14.74
C ALA A 44 5.26 -4.62 -15.39
N THR A 45 4.41 -5.38 -14.73
CA THR A 45 3.88 -6.65 -15.25
C THR A 45 2.37 -6.52 -15.48
N GLN A 46 1.94 -6.80 -16.71
CA GLN A 46 0.51 -6.90 -16.99
C GLN A 46 -0.02 -8.23 -16.46
N LEU A 47 -1.13 -8.16 -15.72
CA LEU A 47 -1.79 -9.34 -15.18
C LEU A 47 -2.55 -10.10 -16.27
N PRO A 48 -2.56 -11.44 -16.24
CA PRO A 48 -3.32 -12.25 -17.21
C PRO A 48 -4.84 -12.11 -17.02
N ARG A 49 -5.29 -11.65 -15.87
CA ARG A 49 -6.68 -11.35 -15.54
C ARG A 49 -6.73 -10.14 -14.63
N SER A 50 -7.72 -9.27 -14.87
CA SER A 50 -8.00 -8.14 -13.99
C SER A 50 -8.33 -8.61 -12.58
N LEU A 51 -7.74 -7.93 -11.60
CA LEU A 51 -8.13 -8.07 -10.20
C LEU A 51 -9.22 -7.05 -9.90
N ASP A 52 -10.35 -7.52 -9.41
CA ASP A 52 -11.49 -6.66 -9.03
C ASP A 52 -11.35 -6.20 -7.58
N PHE A 53 -11.41 -4.88 -7.37
CA PHE A 53 -11.39 -4.23 -6.05
C PHE A 53 -12.73 -3.56 -5.70
N GLY A 54 -13.81 -3.98 -6.36
CA GLY A 54 -15.15 -3.44 -6.18
C GLY A 54 -15.39 -2.19 -7.00
N ASP A 55 -14.89 -1.05 -6.59
CA ASP A 55 -15.03 0.25 -7.28
C ASP A 55 -13.94 0.53 -8.32
N SER A 56 -12.96 -0.36 -8.41
CA SER A 56 -11.79 -0.26 -9.29
C SER A 56 -11.31 -1.65 -9.72
N TYR A 57 -10.35 -1.71 -10.63
CA TYR A 57 -9.69 -2.94 -11.05
C TYR A 57 -8.20 -2.67 -11.28
N ALA A 58 -7.37 -3.71 -11.21
CA ALA A 58 -5.96 -3.62 -11.56
C ALA A 58 -5.59 -4.65 -12.63
N ASP A 59 -4.93 -4.18 -13.69
CA ASP A 59 -4.37 -4.98 -14.76
C ASP A 59 -2.84 -4.94 -14.78
N VAL A 60 -2.24 -4.05 -13.98
CA VAL A 60 -0.79 -3.84 -13.90
C VAL A 60 -0.32 -3.82 -12.47
N VAL A 61 0.82 -4.46 -12.24
CA VAL A 61 1.53 -4.47 -10.96
C VAL A 61 3.00 -4.16 -11.14
N LEU A 62 3.63 -3.59 -10.10
CA LEU A 62 5.08 -3.55 -9.95
C LEU A 62 5.51 -4.50 -8.85
N HIS A 63 6.64 -5.16 -9.09
CA HIS A 63 7.31 -6.03 -8.13
C HIS A 63 8.66 -5.45 -7.73
N GLY A 64 9.16 -5.85 -6.57
CA GLY A 64 10.50 -5.47 -6.11
C GLY A 64 10.55 -4.18 -5.30
N GLU A 65 9.43 -3.50 -5.13
CA GLU A 65 9.32 -2.31 -4.31
C GLU A 65 9.41 -2.61 -2.81
N THR A 66 9.89 -1.63 -2.03
CA THR A 66 9.96 -1.72 -0.58
C THR A 66 9.47 -0.43 0.08
N ILE A 67 8.92 -0.54 1.28
CA ILE A 67 8.64 0.59 2.17
C ILE A 67 9.29 0.28 3.51
N GLY A 68 10.25 1.10 3.95
CA GLY A 68 11.01 0.84 5.17
C GLY A 68 11.72 -0.53 5.16
N GLY A 69 12.17 -1.02 3.98
CA GLY A 69 12.75 -2.33 3.80
C GLY A 69 11.73 -3.49 3.80
N ALA A 70 10.44 -3.24 4.02
CA ALA A 70 9.41 -4.25 3.89
C ALA A 70 9.01 -4.41 2.41
N PRO A 71 9.10 -5.62 1.81
CA PRO A 71 8.74 -5.83 0.42
C PRO A 71 7.23 -5.65 0.21
N VAL A 72 6.88 -4.99 -0.91
CA VAL A 72 5.50 -4.75 -1.33
C VAL A 72 5.31 -5.06 -2.81
N VAL A 73 4.06 -5.31 -3.20
CA VAL A 73 3.61 -5.35 -4.59
C VAL A 73 2.70 -4.15 -4.79
N THR A 74 2.96 -3.38 -5.83
CA THR A 74 2.18 -2.18 -6.16
C THR A 74 1.11 -2.53 -7.20
N PHE A 75 -0.15 -2.25 -6.88
CA PHE A 75 -1.29 -2.40 -7.77
C PHE A 75 -1.75 -1.01 -8.23
N PHE A 76 -1.77 -0.78 -9.55
CA PHE A 76 -2.38 0.40 -10.13
C PHE A 76 -3.87 0.14 -10.33
N GLN A 77 -4.70 0.75 -9.49
CA GLN A 77 -6.15 0.56 -9.53
C GLN A 77 -6.79 1.59 -10.45
N MET A 78 -7.37 1.09 -11.53
CA MET A 78 -8.05 1.88 -12.56
C MET A 78 -9.53 2.05 -12.22
N ASP A 79 -10.07 3.20 -12.46
CA ASP A 79 -11.51 3.46 -12.33
C ASP A 79 -12.29 2.68 -13.41
N LYS A 80 -13.35 1.98 -13.01
CA LYS A 80 -14.14 1.13 -13.93
C LYS A 80 -14.84 1.92 -15.04
N ARG A 81 -15.19 3.18 -14.79
CA ARG A 81 -15.92 4.03 -15.73
C ARG A 81 -14.98 4.82 -16.64
N THR A 82 -14.00 5.50 -16.05
CA THR A 82 -13.09 6.38 -16.80
C THR A 82 -11.89 5.66 -17.37
N ARG A 83 -11.58 4.46 -16.90
CA ARG A 83 -10.41 3.65 -17.26
C ARG A 83 -9.07 4.31 -16.94
N GLY A 84 -9.07 5.37 -16.15
CA GLY A 84 -7.89 6.09 -15.71
C GLY A 84 -7.45 5.67 -14.30
N LEU A 85 -6.17 5.94 -13.97
CA LEU A 85 -5.61 5.66 -12.65
C LEU A 85 -6.40 6.41 -11.56
N LYS A 86 -6.96 5.64 -10.64
CA LYS A 86 -7.79 6.12 -9.53
C LYS A 86 -7.09 6.03 -8.19
N ARG A 87 -6.33 4.96 -7.99
CA ARG A 87 -5.74 4.59 -6.70
C ARG A 87 -4.46 3.80 -6.91
N ILE A 88 -3.50 3.96 -6.00
CA ILE A 88 -2.34 3.08 -5.93
C ILE A 88 -2.43 2.31 -4.62
N GLN A 89 -2.23 1.00 -4.66
CA GLN A 89 -2.20 0.16 -3.47
C GLN A 89 -0.90 -0.65 -3.45
N LEU A 90 -0.09 -0.42 -2.43
CA LEU A 90 1.10 -1.19 -2.15
C LEU A 90 0.76 -2.20 -1.05
N GLU A 91 0.86 -3.46 -1.35
CA GLU A 91 0.44 -4.54 -0.45
C GLU A 91 1.60 -5.47 -0.15
N ARG A 92 1.77 -5.83 1.11
CA ARG A 92 2.76 -6.84 1.48
C ARG A 92 2.36 -8.20 0.87
N PRO A 93 3.24 -8.87 0.11
CA PRO A 93 2.90 -10.09 -0.65
C PRO A 93 2.56 -11.28 0.25
N ARG A 94 3.06 -11.28 1.49
CA ARG A 94 2.75 -12.32 2.48
C ARG A 94 1.70 -11.81 3.45
N ARG A 95 0.59 -12.52 3.54
CA ARG A 95 -0.45 -12.27 4.52
C ARG A 95 -0.04 -12.77 5.91
N GLY A 96 -0.72 -12.32 6.92
CA GLY A 96 -0.47 -12.64 8.32
C GLY A 96 0.03 -11.46 9.14
N VAL A 97 -0.07 -11.61 10.45
CA VAL A 97 0.37 -10.59 11.40
C VAL A 97 1.89 -10.44 11.32
N ASN A 98 2.36 -9.22 11.09
CA ASN A 98 3.78 -8.90 11.05
C ASN A 98 4.04 -7.53 11.68
N PRO A 99 4.08 -7.44 13.02
CA PRO A 99 4.34 -6.17 13.71
C PRO A 99 5.65 -5.48 13.34
N PRO A 100 6.77 -6.20 13.09
CA PRO A 100 7.99 -5.55 12.61
C PRO A 100 7.81 -4.83 11.27
N ALA A 101 7.14 -5.47 10.28
CA ALA A 101 6.88 -4.83 8.98
C ALA A 101 5.92 -3.64 9.12
N LEU A 102 4.89 -3.73 9.97
CA LEU A 102 4.00 -2.61 10.24
C LEU A 102 4.77 -1.41 10.80
N ARG A 103 5.62 -1.63 11.80
CA ARG A 103 6.44 -0.56 12.39
C ARG A 103 7.43 0.04 11.39
N ALA A 104 8.04 -0.80 10.55
CA ALA A 104 8.99 -0.34 9.52
C ALA A 104 8.29 0.55 8.48
N ILE A 105 7.13 0.14 7.97
CA ILE A 105 6.33 0.93 7.03
C ILE A 105 5.86 2.23 7.67
N SER A 106 5.32 2.19 8.89
CA SER A 106 4.91 3.40 9.61
C SER A 106 6.07 4.36 9.82
N ALA A 107 7.24 3.86 10.25
CA ALA A 107 8.43 4.68 10.47
C ALA A 107 8.94 5.32 9.17
N ALA A 108 8.93 4.60 8.05
CA ALA A 108 9.33 5.12 6.76
C ALA A 108 8.38 6.24 6.28
N LEU A 109 7.08 6.01 6.35
CA LEU A 109 6.09 7.02 6.00
C LEU A 109 6.16 8.24 6.92
N GLN A 110 6.46 8.06 8.21
CA GLN A 110 6.68 9.17 9.12
C GLN A 110 7.97 9.93 8.82
N ALA A 111 9.02 9.27 8.36
CA ALA A 111 10.25 9.94 7.92
C ALA A 111 10.00 10.82 6.68
N ASP A 112 9.19 10.35 5.71
CA ASP A 112 8.89 11.07 4.49
C ASP A 112 7.84 12.16 4.67
N TYR A 113 6.81 11.88 5.44
CA TYR A 113 5.61 12.72 5.54
C TYR A 113 5.39 13.35 6.91
N GLY A 114 6.27 13.10 7.88
CA GLY A 114 6.10 13.57 9.26
C GLY A 114 5.04 12.77 10.02
N ARG A 115 4.53 13.35 11.11
CA ARG A 115 3.47 12.70 11.89
C ARG A 115 2.21 12.51 11.03
N PRO A 116 1.49 11.38 11.19
CA PRO A 116 0.20 11.21 10.53
C PRO A 116 -0.79 12.28 11.01
N ASP A 117 -1.61 12.76 10.06
CA ASP A 117 -2.67 13.73 10.36
C ASP A 117 -3.80 13.06 11.15
N LYS A 118 -3.93 11.73 11.02
CA LYS A 118 -4.92 10.95 11.72
C LYS A 118 -4.42 9.53 12.03
N ILE A 119 -4.79 9.03 13.20
CA ILE A 119 -4.57 7.64 13.62
C ILE A 119 -5.92 7.08 14.07
N CYS A 120 -6.33 5.97 13.43
CA CYS A 120 -7.55 5.26 13.75
C CYS A 120 -7.22 3.87 14.28
N LEU A 121 -7.82 3.53 15.41
CA LEU A 121 -7.83 2.18 15.96
C LEU A 121 -9.28 1.76 16.02
N THR A 122 -9.67 0.79 15.22
CA THR A 122 -11.03 0.28 15.18
C THR A 122 -11.07 -1.09 15.82
N PRO A 123 -11.91 -1.33 16.82
CA PRO A 123 -12.13 -2.68 17.34
C PRO A 123 -12.54 -3.62 16.22
N VAL A 124 -12.05 -4.85 16.22
CA VAL A 124 -12.46 -5.86 15.27
C VAL A 124 -13.97 -6.04 15.38
N SER A 125 -14.69 -5.85 14.28
CA SER A 125 -16.14 -5.99 14.27
C SER A 125 -16.54 -7.45 14.46
N PRO A 126 -17.46 -7.74 15.38
CA PRO A 126 -17.98 -9.11 15.54
C PRO A 126 -18.87 -9.56 14.36
N ILE A 127 -19.26 -8.66 13.45
CA ILE A 127 -20.22 -8.94 12.37
C ILE A 127 -19.51 -9.33 11.04
N GLY A 128 -18.21 -9.28 11.01
CA GLY A 128 -17.45 -9.60 9.80
C GLY A 128 -17.25 -8.40 8.87
N GLY A 129 -16.31 -8.52 7.95
CA GLY A 129 -15.99 -7.54 6.93
C GLY A 129 -14.52 -7.09 6.97
N TYR A 130 -14.08 -6.44 5.88
CA TYR A 130 -12.75 -5.84 5.80
C TYR A 130 -12.75 -4.51 6.56
N GLN A 131 -12.54 -4.57 7.85
CA GLN A 131 -12.32 -3.35 8.64
C GLN A 131 -10.82 -3.16 8.85
N ALA A 132 -10.38 -1.90 8.75
CA ALA A 132 -9.06 -1.53 9.19
C ALA A 132 -8.99 -1.66 10.71
N ALA A 133 -8.15 -2.56 11.25
CA ALA A 133 -7.91 -2.66 12.67
C ALA A 133 -7.06 -1.48 13.18
N ALA A 134 -6.16 -0.98 12.32
CA ALA A 134 -5.40 0.24 12.54
C ALA A 134 -5.18 0.95 11.22
N GLN A 135 -5.23 2.27 11.24
CA GLN A 135 -4.97 3.11 10.07
C GLN A 135 -4.26 4.39 10.50
N GLU A 136 -3.16 4.70 9.82
CA GLU A 136 -2.50 5.99 9.87
C GLU A 136 -2.73 6.70 8.54
N VAL A 137 -3.07 7.99 8.56
CA VAL A 137 -3.39 8.78 7.36
C VAL A 137 -2.55 10.03 7.33
N TRP A 138 -1.95 10.30 6.17
CA TRP A 138 -1.27 11.56 5.82
C TRP A 138 -1.99 12.21 4.66
N VAL A 139 -2.25 13.51 4.78
CA VAL A 139 -2.81 14.34 3.71
C VAL A 139 -1.70 15.24 3.18
N ARG A 140 -1.36 15.10 1.90
CA ARG A 140 -0.30 15.89 1.25
C ARG A 140 -0.79 16.43 -0.08
N GLY A 141 -1.07 17.74 -0.08
CA GLY A 141 -1.67 18.38 -1.25
C GLY A 141 -3.03 17.77 -1.60
N THR A 142 -3.11 17.13 -2.76
CA THR A 142 -4.32 16.46 -3.25
C THR A 142 -4.34 14.95 -2.95
N ASP A 143 -3.35 14.45 -2.25
CA ASP A 143 -3.19 13.01 -2.04
C ASP A 143 -3.41 12.62 -0.57
N ALA A 144 -4.12 11.53 -0.36
CA ALA A 144 -4.27 10.86 0.93
C ALA A 144 -3.47 9.56 0.92
N ILE A 145 -2.48 9.46 1.78
CA ILE A 145 -1.65 8.26 1.96
C ILE A 145 -2.13 7.59 3.24
N SER A 146 -2.49 6.31 3.15
CA SER A 146 -3.02 5.55 4.29
C SER A 146 -2.23 4.26 4.48
N ALA A 147 -1.56 4.13 5.62
CA ALA A 147 -1.06 2.83 6.06
C ALA A 147 -2.20 2.09 6.78
N ILE A 148 -2.58 0.92 6.29
CA ILE A 148 -3.76 0.20 6.73
C ILE A 148 -3.34 -1.20 7.18
N TYR A 149 -3.66 -1.53 8.41
CA TYR A 149 -3.62 -2.90 8.92
C TYR A 149 -5.03 -3.43 9.07
N ARG A 150 -5.31 -4.53 8.39
CA ARG A 150 -6.57 -5.26 8.51
C ARG A 150 -6.31 -6.57 9.21
N ASP A 151 -7.05 -6.80 10.28
CA ASP A 151 -7.09 -8.10 10.91
C ASP A 151 -8.38 -8.80 10.49
N THR A 152 -8.21 -9.88 9.73
CA THR A 152 -9.33 -10.68 9.23
C THR A 152 -9.37 -12.06 9.87
N THR A 153 -8.53 -12.32 10.87
CA THR A 153 -8.24 -13.67 11.37
C THR A 153 -9.48 -14.35 11.92
N LEU A 154 -10.23 -13.68 12.79
CA LEU A 154 -11.42 -14.28 13.42
C LEU A 154 -12.57 -14.43 12.41
N GLN A 155 -12.78 -13.41 11.60
CA GLN A 155 -13.87 -13.36 10.63
C GLN A 155 -13.66 -14.27 9.43
N ALA A 156 -12.41 -14.37 8.95
CA ALA A 156 -12.07 -15.33 7.90
C ALA A 156 -12.24 -16.77 8.41
N PHE A 157 -11.88 -17.04 9.65
CA PHE A 157 -12.05 -18.34 10.26
C PHE A 157 -13.54 -18.72 10.41
N GLU A 158 -14.36 -17.83 10.93
CA GLU A 158 -15.81 -18.04 11.07
C GLU A 158 -16.49 -18.19 9.71
N GLY A 159 -16.17 -17.32 8.74
CA GLY A 159 -16.71 -17.39 7.38
C GLY A 159 -16.34 -18.69 6.67
N CYS A 160 -15.12 -19.20 6.88
CA CYS A 160 -14.68 -20.48 6.34
C CYS A 160 -15.32 -21.68 7.05
N LEU A 161 -15.45 -21.61 8.36
CA LEU A 161 -16.02 -22.70 9.16
C LEU A 161 -17.52 -22.90 8.86
N PHE A 162 -18.25 -21.81 8.63
CA PHE A 162 -19.71 -21.86 8.39
C PHE A 162 -20.09 -21.78 6.91
N GLY A 163 -19.12 -21.77 5.99
CA GLY A 163 -19.38 -21.80 4.55
C GLY A 163 -20.01 -20.51 3.96
N VAL A 164 -20.01 -19.42 4.71
CA VAL A 164 -20.73 -18.17 4.35
C VAL A 164 -19.93 -17.30 3.40
N ALA A 165 -18.62 -17.52 3.26
CA ALA A 165 -17.78 -16.67 2.41
C ALA A 165 -16.65 -17.46 1.74
N SER A 166 -16.92 -17.98 0.57
CA SER A 166 -15.98 -18.81 -0.21
C SER A 166 -14.69 -18.10 -0.67
N GLY A 167 -14.57 -16.77 -0.57
CA GLY A 167 -13.40 -16.03 -1.06
C GLY A 167 -12.37 -15.64 -0.01
N TYR A 168 -12.67 -15.80 1.27
CA TYR A 168 -11.86 -15.20 2.35
C TYR A 168 -11.11 -16.22 3.23
N CYS A 169 -11.24 -17.49 2.92
CA CYS A 169 -10.54 -18.54 3.64
C CYS A 169 -9.02 -18.41 3.48
N GLY A 170 -8.31 -18.17 4.59
CA GLY A 170 -6.87 -17.97 4.60
C GLY A 170 -6.40 -16.50 4.56
N LEU A 171 -7.31 -15.53 4.59
CA LEU A 171 -6.99 -14.12 4.69
C LEU A 171 -6.73 -13.71 6.14
N THR A 172 -5.56 -14.02 6.65
CA THR A 172 -5.14 -13.61 7.98
C THR A 172 -4.23 -12.39 7.89
N GLY A 173 -4.65 -11.28 8.47
CA GLY A 173 -3.88 -10.04 8.55
C GLY A 173 -3.34 -9.51 7.20
N GLN A 174 -3.77 -8.36 6.78
CA GLN A 174 -3.30 -7.69 5.57
C GLN A 174 -2.68 -6.35 5.95
N LEU A 175 -1.48 -6.08 5.44
CA LEU A 175 -0.80 -4.80 5.60
C LEU A 175 -0.63 -4.19 4.23
N LEU A 176 -1.18 -3.01 4.06
CA LEU A 176 -1.11 -2.26 2.80
C LEU A 176 -0.94 -0.76 3.03
N VAL A 177 -0.35 -0.09 2.05
CA VAL A 177 -0.38 1.36 1.91
C VAL A 177 -1.26 1.70 0.72
N ARG A 178 -2.21 2.60 0.92
CA ARG A 178 -3.11 3.07 -0.10
C ARG A 178 -2.91 4.54 -0.33
N ILE A 179 -2.88 4.94 -1.59
CA ILE A 179 -2.77 6.33 -2.01
C ILE A 179 -3.98 6.63 -2.86
N ASP A 180 -4.77 7.60 -2.42
CA ASP A 180 -5.98 8.08 -3.07
C ASP A 180 -5.87 9.57 -3.37
N ARG A 181 -6.47 10.03 -4.48
CA ARG A 181 -6.62 11.46 -4.74
C ARG A 181 -7.83 12.01 -3.99
N ILE A 182 -7.63 13.08 -3.23
CA ILE A 182 -8.70 13.76 -2.51
C ILE A 182 -9.57 14.56 -3.51
N GLY A 183 -10.88 14.43 -3.41
CA GLY A 183 -11.83 15.40 -3.98
C GLY A 183 -12.40 15.11 -5.36
N ARG A 184 -11.99 14.06 -6.10
CA ARG A 184 -12.55 13.80 -7.44
C ARG A 184 -13.50 12.58 -7.55
N PHE A 185 -13.50 11.67 -6.60
CA PHE A 185 -14.23 10.40 -6.69
C PHE A 185 -15.04 10.05 -5.44
N GLY A 186 -15.53 11.04 -4.70
CA GLY A 186 -16.44 10.77 -3.58
C GLY A 186 -15.84 9.88 -2.48
N ILE A 187 -14.53 9.76 -2.41
CA ILE A 187 -13.88 9.30 -1.19
C ILE A 187 -13.97 10.49 -0.25
N THR A 188 -15.14 10.60 0.37
CA THR A 188 -15.22 11.12 1.71
C THR A 188 -14.53 10.10 2.62
N THR A 189 -13.20 9.95 2.49
CA THR A 189 -12.46 9.87 3.73
C THR A 189 -12.77 11.22 4.35
N ARG A 190 -13.87 11.26 5.08
CA ARG A 190 -14.09 12.35 6.01
C ARG A 190 -12.86 12.29 6.88
N VAL A 191 -11.90 13.20 6.62
CA VAL A 191 -10.77 13.43 7.49
C VAL A 191 -11.43 13.84 8.80
N GLY A 192 -11.74 12.87 9.67
CA GLY A 192 -12.52 13.13 10.85
C GLY A 192 -13.20 11.89 11.44
N GLU A 193 -13.61 10.92 10.63
CA GLU A 193 -14.26 9.70 11.10
C GLU A 193 -13.35 8.47 10.89
N CYS A 194 -13.08 7.72 11.96
CA CYS A 194 -12.51 6.37 11.93
C CYS A 194 -13.61 5.34 11.70
#